data_e006734617fa5a77a762c7bf6c9d8def
#
_entry.id   e006734617fa5a77a762c7bf6c9d8def
#
_cell.length_a   1.000
_cell.length_b   1.000
_cell.length_c   1.000
_cell.angle_alpha   90.00
_cell.angle_beta   90.00
_cell.angle_gamma   90.00
#
_symmetry.space_group_name_H-M   'P 1'
#
loop_
_entity.id
_entity.type
_entity.pdbx_description
1 polymer ?
#
loop_
_entity_poly.entity_id
_entity_poly.type
_entity_poly.pdbx_seq_one_letter_code
_entity_poly.pdbx_strand_id
1 'polypeptide(L)'
;MTTNPTNYAEFWDFYVSEHSKPMTRLLHFIGTSLGIALLVFFIARGQWYFFPAFFVVGYVFAWFAHFVIEKNKPASFRFPFWSFISDFKMMWFMITGRMGAEVRRVLEN
;
A
#
# COMPACT_ATOMS: atom_id res chain seq x y z
N MET A 1 -11.78 15.15 -6.98
CA MET A 1 -10.56 14.32 -7.05
C MET A 1 -10.48 13.64 -8.40
N THR A 2 -9.28 13.56 -8.98
CA THR A 2 -9.10 12.93 -10.28
C THR A 2 -8.88 11.42 -10.16
N THR A 3 -9.42 10.65 -11.12
CA THR A 3 -9.12 9.22 -11.27
C THR A 3 -8.01 8.98 -12.31
N ASN A 4 -7.49 10.06 -12.91
CA ASN A 4 -6.40 10.03 -13.90
C ASN A 4 -5.29 10.97 -13.46
N PRO A 5 -4.55 10.62 -12.40
CA PRO A 5 -3.49 11.49 -11.91
C PRO A 5 -2.38 11.69 -12.95
N THR A 6 -1.89 12.92 -13.07
CA THR A 6 -0.83 13.27 -14.00
C THR A 6 0.50 13.52 -13.31
N ASN A 7 0.51 13.57 -11.97
CA ASN A 7 1.73 13.74 -11.19
C ASN A 7 1.57 12.97 -9.87
N TYR A 8 2.66 12.88 -9.12
CA TYR A 8 2.62 12.07 -7.89
C TYR A 8 1.70 12.66 -6.82
N ALA A 9 1.62 13.98 -6.70
CA ALA A 9 0.75 14.59 -5.70
C ALA A 9 -0.72 14.22 -5.94
N GLU A 10 -1.14 14.27 -7.20
CA GLU A 10 -2.50 13.81 -7.59
C GLU A 10 -2.64 12.31 -7.38
N PHE A 11 -1.60 11.55 -7.69
CA PHE A 11 -1.65 10.09 -7.48
C PHE A 11 -1.80 9.76 -6.00
N TRP A 12 -1.09 10.46 -5.13
CA TRP A 12 -1.19 10.19 -3.68
C TRP A 12 -2.62 10.38 -3.19
N ASP A 13 -3.29 11.46 -3.62
CA ASP A 13 -4.69 11.68 -3.25
C ASP A 13 -5.60 10.57 -3.79
N PHE A 14 -5.37 10.15 -5.02
CA PHE A 14 -6.09 9.01 -5.60
C PHE A 14 -5.84 7.74 -4.80
N TYR A 15 -4.58 7.47 -4.46
CA TYR A 15 -4.19 6.29 -3.67
C TYR A 15 -4.90 6.29 -2.31
N VAL A 16 -4.92 7.43 -1.62
CA VAL A 16 -5.60 7.54 -0.33
C VAL A 16 -7.09 7.24 -0.46
N SER A 17 -7.73 7.75 -1.51
CA SER A 17 -9.15 7.49 -1.75
C SER A 17 -9.44 6.01 -1.99
N GLU A 18 -8.50 5.28 -2.58
CA GLU A 18 -8.65 3.85 -2.83
C GLU A 18 -8.36 3.00 -1.58
N HIS A 19 -7.93 3.63 -0.50
CA HIS A 19 -7.64 2.99 0.79
C HIS A 19 -8.47 3.65 1.89
N SER A 20 -9.77 3.85 1.61
CA SER A 20 -10.65 4.63 2.47
C SER A 20 -11.02 3.94 3.77
N LYS A 21 -10.99 2.61 3.80
CA LYS A 21 -11.42 1.85 4.97
C LYS A 21 -10.24 1.49 5.86
N PRO A 22 -10.40 1.60 7.19
CA PRO A 22 -9.30 1.25 8.11
C PRO A 22 -8.81 -0.18 7.94
N MET A 23 -9.71 -1.12 7.65
CA MET A 23 -9.30 -2.53 7.48
C MET A 23 -8.41 -2.70 6.25
N THR A 24 -8.68 -1.96 5.17
CA THR A 24 -7.84 -1.98 3.97
C THR A 24 -6.42 -1.54 4.32
N ARG A 25 -6.29 -0.44 5.04
CA ARG A 25 -4.99 0.10 5.45
C ARG A 25 -4.27 -0.86 6.38
N LEU A 26 -5.00 -1.48 7.31
CA LEU A 26 -4.42 -2.45 8.23
C LEU A 26 -3.86 -3.68 7.49
N LEU A 27 -4.62 -4.20 6.53
CA LEU A 27 -4.17 -5.34 5.73
C LEU A 27 -2.93 -5.01 4.91
N HIS A 28 -2.87 -3.80 4.33
CA HIS A 28 -1.66 -3.33 3.66
C HIS A 28 -0.47 -3.27 4.61
N PHE A 29 -0.70 -2.74 5.81
CA PHE A 29 0.36 -2.64 6.82
C PHE A 29 0.89 -4.02 7.20
N ILE A 30 -0.01 -4.96 7.46
CA ILE A 30 0.36 -6.32 7.84
C ILE A 30 1.13 -6.99 6.70
N GLY A 31 0.63 -6.90 5.47
CA GLY A 31 1.26 -7.52 4.31
C GLY A 31 2.65 -6.97 4.03
N THR A 32 2.80 -5.66 4.08
CA THR A 32 4.10 -5.01 3.87
C THR A 32 5.07 -5.39 4.98
N SER A 33 4.61 -5.38 6.22
CA SER A 33 5.45 -5.74 7.37
C SER A 33 5.93 -7.19 7.30
N LEU A 34 5.02 -8.12 6.97
CA LEU A 34 5.40 -9.53 6.81
C LEU A 34 6.36 -9.72 5.65
N GLY A 35 6.13 -9.01 4.54
CA GLY A 35 7.03 -9.06 3.39
C GLY A 35 8.42 -8.59 3.74
N ILE A 36 8.53 -7.46 4.45
CA ILE A 36 9.82 -6.94 4.89
C ILE A 36 10.51 -7.93 5.82
N ALA A 37 9.78 -8.51 6.78
CA ALA A 37 10.34 -9.49 7.72
C ALA A 37 10.91 -10.70 6.98
N LEU A 38 10.17 -11.20 5.97
CA LEU A 38 10.66 -12.31 5.15
C LEU A 38 11.90 -11.93 4.36
N LEU A 39 11.92 -10.72 3.79
CA LEU A 39 13.08 -10.26 3.02
C LEU A 39 14.32 -10.19 3.90
N VAL A 40 14.19 -9.59 5.09
CA VAL A 40 15.31 -9.51 6.05
C VAL A 40 15.76 -10.91 6.45
N PHE A 41 14.82 -11.81 6.73
CA PHE A 41 15.14 -13.19 7.10
C PHE A 41 15.95 -13.89 6.02
N PHE A 42 15.52 -13.80 4.77
CA PHE A 42 16.21 -14.46 3.66
C PHE A 42 17.58 -13.84 3.40
N ILE A 43 17.70 -12.50 3.47
CA ILE A 43 18.98 -11.82 3.30
C ILE A 43 19.96 -12.25 4.40
N ALA A 44 19.49 -12.32 5.66
CA ALA A 44 20.34 -12.72 6.79
C ALA A 44 20.84 -14.15 6.64
N ARG A 45 20.12 -15.02 5.94
CA ARG A 45 20.52 -16.40 5.70
C ARG A 45 21.33 -16.59 4.40
N GLY A 46 21.64 -15.50 3.70
CA GLY A 46 22.32 -15.57 2.42
C GLY A 46 21.45 -16.11 1.27
N GLN A 47 20.13 -16.09 1.47
CA GLN A 47 19.15 -16.60 0.50
C GLN A 47 18.39 -15.46 -0.18
N TRP A 48 19.14 -14.44 -0.59
CA TRP A 48 18.56 -13.21 -1.19
C TRP A 48 17.69 -13.50 -2.41
N TYR A 49 17.92 -14.62 -3.08
CA TYR A 49 17.17 -15.00 -4.28
C TYR A 49 15.70 -15.33 -3.98
N PHE A 50 15.31 -15.44 -2.71
CA PHE A 50 13.90 -15.56 -2.33
C PHE A 50 13.20 -14.19 -2.17
N PHE A 51 13.84 -13.10 -2.64
CA PHE A 51 13.23 -11.76 -2.57
C PHE A 51 11.82 -11.68 -3.18
N PRO A 52 11.43 -12.51 -4.20
CA PRO A 52 10.05 -12.44 -4.69
C PRO A 52 8.99 -12.74 -3.63
N ALA A 53 9.34 -13.45 -2.56
CA ALA A 53 8.40 -13.71 -1.46
C ALA A 53 7.89 -12.41 -0.82
N PHE A 54 8.73 -11.37 -0.77
CA PHE A 54 8.34 -10.04 -0.29
C PHE A 54 7.15 -9.50 -1.11
N PHE A 55 7.25 -9.57 -2.43
CA PHE A 55 6.19 -9.06 -3.31
C PHE A 55 4.94 -9.94 -3.23
N VAL A 56 5.09 -11.27 -3.22
CA VAL A 56 3.95 -12.18 -3.16
C VAL A 56 3.13 -11.93 -1.90
N VAL A 57 3.78 -11.89 -0.74
CA VAL A 57 3.06 -11.68 0.52
C VAL A 57 2.39 -10.31 0.54
N GLY A 58 3.12 -9.26 0.18
CA GLY A 58 2.55 -7.91 0.17
C GLY A 58 1.33 -7.79 -0.73
N TYR A 59 1.42 -8.33 -1.94
CA TYR A 59 0.32 -8.22 -2.90
C TYR A 59 -0.86 -9.13 -2.57
N VAL A 60 -0.64 -10.30 -1.96
CA VAL A 60 -1.75 -11.13 -1.51
C VAL A 60 -2.63 -10.36 -0.53
N PHE A 61 -2.02 -9.73 0.47
CA PHE A 61 -2.78 -8.93 1.43
C PHE A 61 -3.43 -7.71 0.78
N ALA A 62 -2.68 -7.01 -0.08
CA ALA A 62 -3.17 -5.79 -0.73
C ALA A 62 -4.35 -6.08 -1.65
N TRP A 63 -4.24 -7.12 -2.47
CA TRP A 63 -5.30 -7.45 -3.42
C TRP A 63 -6.54 -7.97 -2.72
N PHE A 64 -6.37 -8.77 -1.67
CA PHE A 64 -7.52 -9.18 -0.84
C PHE A 64 -8.24 -7.95 -0.30
N ALA A 65 -7.49 -6.99 0.23
CA ALA A 65 -8.08 -5.77 0.78
C ALA A 65 -8.86 -5.00 -0.29
N HIS A 66 -8.28 -4.86 -1.48
CA HIS A 66 -8.95 -4.12 -2.55
C HIS A 66 -10.19 -4.84 -3.08
N PHE A 67 -10.08 -6.13 -3.38
CA PHE A 67 -11.18 -6.84 -4.00
C PHE A 67 -12.30 -7.19 -3.02
N VAL A 68 -11.97 -7.49 -1.77
CA VAL A 68 -12.95 -7.98 -0.79
C VAL A 68 -13.47 -6.86 0.12
N ILE A 69 -12.59 -6.00 0.61
CA ILE A 69 -12.95 -4.97 1.59
C ILE A 69 -13.37 -3.66 0.91
N GLU A 70 -12.49 -3.10 0.08
CA GLU A 70 -12.76 -1.83 -0.63
C GLU A 70 -13.69 -2.02 -1.82
N LYS A 71 -13.65 -3.19 -2.44
CA LYS A 71 -14.41 -3.53 -3.65
C LYS A 71 -14.02 -2.62 -4.82
N ASN A 72 -12.71 -2.41 -4.96
CA ASN A 72 -12.14 -1.66 -6.08
C ASN A 72 -10.95 -2.43 -6.64
N LYS A 73 -10.33 -1.88 -7.69
CA LYS A 73 -9.14 -2.47 -8.29
C LYS A 73 -7.89 -1.86 -7.66
N PRO A 74 -6.84 -2.67 -7.43
CA PRO A 74 -5.59 -2.11 -6.91
C PRO A 74 -5.02 -1.06 -7.86
N ALA A 75 -4.55 0.06 -7.29
CA ALA A 75 -3.92 1.12 -8.06
C ALA A 75 -2.66 0.64 -8.79
N SER A 76 -2.01 -0.40 -8.26
CA SER A 76 -0.81 -0.98 -8.86
C SER A 76 -1.05 -1.56 -10.26
N PHE A 77 -2.29 -1.84 -10.64
CA PHE A 77 -2.60 -2.33 -12.00
C PHE A 77 -2.34 -1.26 -13.05
N ARG A 78 -2.48 0.01 -12.70
CA ARG A 78 -2.28 1.14 -13.61
C ARG A 78 -0.98 1.90 -13.34
N PHE A 79 -0.56 1.96 -12.07
CA PHE A 79 0.57 2.80 -11.63
C PHE A 79 1.46 2.00 -10.69
N PRO A 80 2.21 1.00 -11.22
CA PRO A 80 2.97 0.09 -10.34
C PRO A 80 4.05 0.78 -9.50
N PHE A 81 4.81 1.73 -10.09
CA PHE A 81 5.88 2.39 -9.34
C PHE A 81 5.36 3.35 -8.30
N TRP A 82 4.38 4.17 -8.66
CA TRP A 82 3.78 5.11 -7.73
C TRP A 82 3.06 4.38 -6.60
N SER A 83 2.40 3.26 -6.91
CA SER A 83 1.72 2.45 -5.90
C SER A 83 2.73 1.84 -4.92
N PHE A 84 3.84 1.33 -5.43
CA PHE A 84 4.87 0.73 -4.60
C PHE A 84 5.44 1.76 -3.61
N ILE A 85 5.78 2.95 -4.11
CA ILE A 85 6.27 4.04 -3.25
C ILE A 85 5.21 4.43 -2.22
N SER A 86 3.95 4.52 -2.65
CA SER A 86 2.86 4.93 -1.78
C SER A 86 2.54 3.91 -0.69
N ASP A 87 2.78 2.62 -0.95
CA ASP A 87 2.60 1.59 0.08
C ASP A 87 3.51 1.87 1.28
N PHE A 88 4.76 2.25 1.03
CA PHE A 88 5.70 2.60 2.11
C PHE A 88 5.35 3.95 2.73
N LYS A 89 4.93 4.92 1.93
CA LYS A 89 4.49 6.23 2.45
C LYS A 89 3.29 6.08 3.37
N MET A 90 2.30 5.26 2.97
CA MET A 90 1.14 5.00 3.81
C MET A 90 1.54 4.32 5.11
N MET A 91 2.43 3.33 5.04
CA MET A 91 2.94 2.66 6.23
C MET A 91 3.60 3.65 7.19
N TRP A 92 4.45 4.54 6.66
CA TRP A 92 5.11 5.56 7.47
C TRP A 92 4.11 6.51 8.10
N PHE A 93 3.09 6.94 7.35
CA PHE A 93 2.06 7.82 7.89
C PHE A 93 1.22 7.12 8.95
N MET A 94 0.98 5.81 8.81
CA MET A 94 0.30 5.04 9.85
C MET A 94 1.14 4.96 11.12
N ILE A 95 2.43 4.68 10.98
CA ILE A 95 3.34 4.59 12.13
C ILE A 95 3.42 5.93 12.87
N THR A 96 3.43 7.03 12.15
CA THR A 96 3.58 8.37 12.74
C THR A 96 2.25 9.02 13.09
N GLY A 97 1.13 8.33 12.90
CA GLY A 97 -0.18 8.85 13.27
C GLY A 97 -0.75 9.90 12.33
N ARG A 98 -0.21 10.03 11.11
CA ARG A 98 -0.60 11.08 10.16
C ARG A 98 -1.62 10.60 9.12
N MET A 99 -1.82 9.28 9.00
CA MET A 99 -2.68 8.75 7.93
C MET A 99 -4.14 9.16 8.11
N GLY A 100 -4.64 9.23 9.34
CA GLY A 100 -6.02 9.65 9.59
C GLY A 100 -6.31 11.04 9.05
N ALA A 101 -5.37 11.98 9.23
CA ALA A 101 -5.53 13.33 8.70
C ALA A 101 -5.54 13.35 7.17
N GLU A 102 -4.71 12.51 6.54
CA GLU A 102 -4.70 12.42 5.07
C GLU A 102 -6.02 11.87 4.53
N VAL A 103 -6.57 10.85 5.18
CA VAL A 103 -7.86 10.29 4.79
C VAL A 103 -8.95 11.36 4.89
N ARG A 104 -8.99 12.12 5.99
CA ARG A 104 -9.96 13.20 6.16
C ARG A 104 -9.77 14.27 5.09
N ARG A 105 -8.54 14.68 4.82
CA ARG A 105 -8.25 15.69 3.81
C ARG A 105 -8.76 15.28 2.43
N VAL A 106 -8.54 14.02 2.06
CA VAL A 106 -8.88 13.54 0.73
C VAL A 106 -10.38 13.25 0.59
N LEU A 107 -10.99 12.60 1.61
CA LEU A 107 -12.37 12.13 1.50
C LEU A 107 -13.41 13.18 1.87
N GLU A 108 -13.03 14.20 2.64
CA GLU A 108 -13.97 15.22 3.13
C GLU A 108 -13.90 16.52 2.33
N ASN A 109 -13.07 16.58 1.30
CA ASN A 109 -12.98 17.75 0.43
C ASN A 109 -13.74 17.56 -0.87
#